data_d8a60f75681c19bcf58c1f5d2df76773
#
_entry.id   d8a60f75681c19bcf58c1f5d2df76773
#
_cell.length_a   1.000
_cell.length_b   1.000
_cell.length_c   1.000
_cell.angle_alpha   90.00
_cell.angle_beta   90.00
_cell.angle_gamma   90.00
#
_symmetry.space_group_name_H-M   'P 1'
#
loop_
_entity.id
_entity.type
_entity.pdbx_description
1 polymer ?
#
loop_
_entity_poly.entity_id
_entity_poly.type
_entity_poly.pdbx_seq_one_letter_code
_entity_poly.pdbx_strand_id
1 'polypeptide(L)'
;MNTFLKVILRNIIKGPSTMKYPFEDSPAPEKLRGKIKHNPEACVACHMCEYVCAGGAIRMQESDDKKGMDFVVWHNSCTFCGLCEYYCPTKAIHLTNDYHTAHLEEDKYNYTEKTSVRKQPCICCGEPIISLTPTLVEKIYGKEGDVKDLSKMCQKCRRKAIWKDGVFKS
;
A
#
# COMPACT_ATOMS: atom_id res chain seq x y z
N MET A 1 37.84 -12.86 42.02
CA MET A 1 36.73 -11.88 41.83
C MET A 1 35.87 -12.37 40.67
N ASN A 2 34.64 -12.76 40.96
CA ASN A 2 33.80 -13.46 40.00
C ASN A 2 33.62 -12.63 38.72
N THR A 3 33.73 -13.29 37.57
CA THR A 3 33.55 -12.68 36.21
C THR A 3 32.24 -11.87 36.11
N PHE A 4 31.22 -12.34 36.82
CA PHE A 4 29.91 -11.71 36.91
C PHE A 4 29.97 -10.30 37.54
N LEU A 5 30.70 -10.14 38.64
CA LEU A 5 30.85 -8.82 39.31
C LEU A 5 31.58 -7.80 38.43
N LYS A 6 32.57 -8.26 37.66
CA LYS A 6 33.29 -7.40 36.68
C LYS A 6 32.36 -6.94 35.56
N VAL A 7 31.45 -7.81 35.10
CA VAL A 7 30.47 -7.45 34.05
C VAL A 7 29.49 -6.41 34.59
N ILE A 8 28.97 -6.59 35.81
CA ILE A 8 28.04 -5.61 36.43
C ILE A 8 28.72 -4.26 36.58
N LEU A 9 29.93 -4.20 37.17
CA LEU A 9 30.66 -2.95 37.33
C LEU A 9 30.95 -2.26 36.01
N ARG A 10 31.31 -3.03 34.96
CA ARG A 10 31.54 -2.49 33.63
C ARG A 10 30.25 -1.89 33.02
N ASN A 11 29.11 -2.58 33.20
CA ASN A 11 27.83 -2.10 32.66
C ASN A 11 27.32 -0.86 33.38
N ILE A 12 27.56 -0.74 34.71
CA ILE A 12 27.24 0.47 35.46
C ILE A 12 28.05 1.67 34.94
N ILE A 13 29.36 1.46 34.66
CA ILE A 13 30.24 2.54 34.19
C ILE A 13 29.96 2.89 32.71
N LYS A 14 29.75 1.92 31.84
CA LYS A 14 29.51 2.12 30.40
C LYS A 14 28.08 2.53 30.07
N GLY A 15 27.13 2.26 30.95
CA GLY A 15 25.71 2.44 30.68
C GLY A 15 25.13 1.32 29.78
N PRO A 16 23.88 1.48 29.35
CA PRO A 16 23.19 0.48 28.51
C PRO A 16 23.87 0.32 27.15
N SER A 17 23.88 -0.92 26.65
CA SER A 17 24.40 -1.25 25.31
C SER A 17 23.35 -1.14 24.21
N THR A 18 22.12 -0.81 24.59
CA THR A 18 20.99 -0.64 23.67
C THR A 18 20.88 0.80 23.17
N MET A 19 20.39 0.97 21.95
CA MET A 19 20.03 2.29 21.44
C MET A 19 18.84 2.84 22.24
N LYS A 20 18.74 4.16 22.38
CA LYS A 20 17.69 4.83 23.16
C LYS A 20 16.37 4.98 22.38
N TYR A 21 16.06 4.03 21.51
CA TYR A 21 14.79 4.00 20.82
C TYR A 21 13.62 3.79 21.83
N PRO A 22 12.48 4.48 21.70
CA PRO A 22 12.08 5.42 20.62
C PRO A 22 12.45 6.89 20.87
N PHE A 23 13.23 7.20 21.90
CA PHE A 23 13.54 8.57 22.34
C PHE A 23 14.62 9.25 21.48
N GLU A 24 15.43 8.47 20.78
CA GLU A 24 16.43 8.98 19.83
C GLU A 24 16.26 8.25 18.49
N ASP A 25 16.45 9.00 17.40
CA ASP A 25 16.41 8.41 16.05
C ASP A 25 17.58 7.44 15.88
N SER A 26 17.27 6.27 15.32
CA SER A 26 18.28 5.29 14.94
C SER A 26 18.36 5.21 13.42
N PRO A 27 19.56 5.11 12.84
CA PRO A 27 19.71 5.01 11.41
C PRO A 27 19.06 3.71 10.89
N ALA A 28 18.16 3.83 9.93
CA ALA A 28 17.55 2.69 9.25
C ALA A 28 18.42 2.28 8.06
N PRO A 29 18.69 0.98 7.84
CA PRO A 29 19.33 0.51 6.62
C PRO A 29 18.50 0.88 5.38
N GLU A 30 19.16 1.19 4.25
CA GLU A 30 18.49 1.58 2.99
C GLU A 30 17.46 0.57 2.49
N LYS A 31 17.68 -0.72 2.74
CA LYS A 31 16.80 -1.82 2.31
C LYS A 31 15.86 -2.30 3.42
N LEU A 32 15.65 -1.50 4.46
CA LEU A 32 14.71 -1.87 5.51
C LEU A 32 13.29 -1.89 4.95
N ARG A 33 12.52 -2.89 5.38
CA ARG A 33 11.09 -2.99 5.11
C ARG A 33 10.33 -2.40 6.30
N GLY A 34 10.04 -1.11 6.24
CA GLY A 34 9.27 -0.42 7.26
C GLY A 34 7.79 -0.29 6.89
N LYS A 35 7.15 0.76 7.37
CA LYS A 35 5.72 1.00 7.17
C LYS A 35 5.33 1.05 5.70
N ILE A 36 4.13 0.56 5.43
CA ILE A 36 3.52 0.61 4.09
C ILE A 36 3.09 2.04 3.79
N LYS A 37 3.42 2.51 2.58
CA LYS A 37 2.87 3.74 2.00
C LYS A 37 2.04 3.40 0.78
N HIS A 38 0.83 3.97 0.71
CA HIS A 38 -0.11 3.76 -0.38
C HIS A 38 -0.28 5.03 -1.20
N ASN A 39 -0.19 4.90 -2.53
CA ASN A 39 -0.48 5.96 -3.49
C ASN A 39 -1.89 5.76 -4.08
N PRO A 40 -2.89 6.55 -3.67
CA PRO A 40 -4.26 6.39 -4.14
C PRO A 40 -4.44 6.69 -5.63
N GLU A 41 -3.58 7.54 -6.23
CA GLU A 41 -3.67 7.90 -7.65
C GLU A 41 -3.29 6.73 -8.58
N ALA A 42 -2.37 5.88 -8.12
CA ALA A 42 -1.96 4.68 -8.84
C ALA A 42 -2.84 3.46 -8.53
N CYS A 43 -3.71 3.54 -7.52
CA CYS A 43 -4.50 2.42 -7.05
C CYS A 43 -5.76 2.21 -7.90
N VAL A 44 -6.01 0.98 -8.32
CA VAL A 44 -7.19 0.57 -9.09
C VAL A 44 -8.19 -0.25 -8.25
N ALA A 45 -8.03 -0.25 -6.93
CA ALA A 45 -8.88 -0.95 -5.96
C ALA A 45 -9.13 -2.44 -6.32
N CYS A 46 -8.10 -3.15 -6.74
CA CYS A 46 -8.21 -4.55 -7.16
C CYS A 46 -8.25 -5.55 -5.99
N HIS A 47 -8.13 -5.13 -4.75
CA HIS A 47 -8.11 -5.92 -3.53
C HIS A 47 -6.94 -6.93 -3.40
N MET A 48 -6.01 -6.97 -4.34
CA MET A 48 -4.89 -7.92 -4.29
C MET A 48 -4.06 -7.80 -3.01
N CYS A 49 -3.79 -6.56 -2.56
CA CYS A 49 -3.04 -6.29 -1.35
C CYS A 49 -3.72 -6.82 -0.08
N GLU A 50 -5.05 -6.75 0.00
CA GLU A 50 -5.86 -7.33 1.08
C GLU A 50 -5.79 -8.85 1.04
N TYR A 51 -5.96 -9.43 -0.15
CA TYR A 51 -5.98 -10.88 -0.34
C TYR A 51 -4.66 -11.57 0.02
N VAL A 52 -3.51 -10.97 -0.34
CA VAL A 52 -2.19 -11.56 -0.06
C VAL A 52 -1.65 -11.22 1.32
N CYS A 53 -2.35 -10.42 2.13
CA CYS A 53 -1.87 -9.97 3.41
C CYS A 53 -1.92 -11.09 4.46
N ALA A 54 -0.78 -11.72 4.74
CA ALA A 54 -0.68 -12.81 5.71
C ALA A 54 -1.06 -12.38 7.15
N GLY A 55 -0.79 -11.13 7.53
CA GLY A 55 -1.12 -10.57 8.85
C GLY A 55 -2.54 -10.00 8.95
N GLY A 56 -3.34 -10.00 7.86
CA GLY A 56 -4.66 -9.37 7.84
C GLY A 56 -4.64 -7.86 8.13
N ALA A 57 -3.49 -7.21 7.90
CA ALA A 57 -3.26 -5.83 8.26
C ALA A 57 -3.90 -4.82 7.29
N ILE A 58 -4.32 -5.28 6.10
CA ILE A 58 -4.86 -4.41 5.05
C ILE A 58 -6.33 -4.70 4.85
N ARG A 59 -7.13 -3.63 4.75
CA ARG A 59 -8.55 -3.68 4.41
C ARG A 59 -8.87 -2.66 3.32
N MET A 60 -9.63 -3.11 2.32
CA MET A 60 -10.23 -2.25 1.31
C MET A 60 -11.75 -2.23 1.54
N GLN A 61 -12.32 -1.07 1.79
CA GLN A 61 -13.75 -0.93 2.05
C GLN A 61 -14.34 0.25 1.28
N GLU A 62 -15.64 0.25 1.05
CA GLU A 62 -16.30 1.41 0.46
C GLU A 62 -16.20 2.60 1.41
N SER A 63 -15.87 3.78 0.88
CA SER A 63 -15.82 5.02 1.68
C SER A 63 -17.20 5.36 2.23
N ASP A 64 -17.27 5.98 3.40
CA ASP A 64 -18.51 6.36 4.08
C ASP A 64 -19.41 7.25 3.20
N ASP A 65 -18.81 8.09 2.35
CA ASP A 65 -19.48 8.93 1.38
C ASP A 65 -19.90 8.20 0.09
N LYS A 66 -19.61 6.89 -0.03
CA LYS A 66 -19.83 6.03 -1.22
C LYS A 66 -19.17 6.53 -2.52
N LYS A 67 -18.29 7.54 -2.41
CA LYS A 67 -17.61 8.17 -3.57
C LYS A 67 -16.25 7.53 -3.87
N GLY A 68 -15.88 6.47 -3.19
CA GLY A 68 -14.59 5.83 -3.38
C GLY A 68 -14.44 4.52 -2.63
N MET A 69 -13.19 4.08 -2.58
CA MET A 69 -12.73 2.95 -1.78
C MET A 69 -11.65 3.44 -0.82
N ASP A 70 -11.76 3.10 0.44
CA ASP A 70 -10.76 3.39 1.44
C ASP A 70 -9.80 2.21 1.58
N PHE A 71 -8.53 2.50 1.42
CA PHE A 71 -7.44 1.62 1.80
C PHE A 71 -7.07 1.93 3.25
N VAL A 72 -7.14 0.92 4.10
CA VAL A 72 -6.77 1.02 5.51
C VAL A 72 -5.67 0.01 5.79
N VAL A 73 -4.59 0.43 6.45
CA VAL A 73 -3.56 -0.45 6.96
C VAL A 73 -3.39 -0.26 8.46
N TRP A 74 -3.40 -1.36 9.19
CA TRP A 74 -3.12 -1.40 10.62
C TRP A 74 -1.71 -1.92 10.85
N HIS A 75 -0.78 -1.01 11.14
CA HIS A 75 0.65 -1.34 11.25
C HIS A 75 0.99 -2.32 12.37
N ASN A 76 0.18 -2.39 13.44
CA ASN A 76 0.38 -3.34 14.54
C ASN A 76 0.19 -4.81 14.12
N SER A 77 -0.61 -5.05 13.09
CA SER A 77 -0.84 -6.40 12.52
C SER A 77 0.09 -6.70 11.34
N CYS A 78 0.80 -5.69 10.84
CA CYS A 78 1.66 -5.81 9.68
C CYS A 78 2.97 -6.53 10.05
N THR A 79 3.33 -7.55 9.27
CA THR A 79 4.58 -8.30 9.41
C THR A 79 5.71 -7.78 8.52
N PHE A 80 5.49 -6.68 7.80
CA PHE A 80 6.44 -6.05 6.86
C PHE A 80 7.03 -7.03 5.82
N CYS A 81 6.26 -8.04 5.43
CA CYS A 81 6.71 -9.11 4.51
C CYS A 81 6.89 -8.65 3.06
N GLY A 82 6.24 -7.54 2.64
CA GLY A 82 6.35 -6.98 1.29
C GLY A 82 5.48 -7.64 0.22
N LEU A 83 4.63 -8.62 0.55
CA LEU A 83 3.78 -9.31 -0.42
C LEU A 83 2.80 -8.34 -1.11
N CYS A 84 2.24 -7.37 -0.37
CA CYS A 84 1.34 -6.36 -0.94
C CYS A 84 2.03 -5.47 -1.98
N GLU A 85 3.30 -5.11 -1.79
CA GLU A 85 4.09 -4.38 -2.77
C GLU A 85 4.43 -5.25 -3.98
N TYR A 86 4.85 -6.51 -3.74
CA TYR A 86 5.25 -7.44 -4.79
C TYR A 86 4.10 -7.73 -5.76
N TYR A 87 2.92 -8.05 -5.24
CA TYR A 87 1.74 -8.42 -6.03
C TYR A 87 0.92 -7.23 -6.54
N CYS A 88 1.22 -5.99 -6.14
CA CYS A 88 0.50 -4.83 -6.63
C CYS A 88 0.72 -4.62 -8.14
N PRO A 89 -0.31 -4.75 -8.99
CA PRO A 89 -0.15 -4.67 -10.45
C PRO A 89 0.24 -3.27 -10.93
N THR A 90 -0.13 -2.24 -10.18
CA THR A 90 0.12 -0.82 -10.51
C THR A 90 1.23 -0.20 -9.68
N LYS A 91 1.84 -0.98 -8.77
CA LYS A 91 2.87 -0.47 -7.82
C LYS A 91 2.40 0.72 -6.98
N ALA A 92 1.12 0.72 -6.64
CA ALA A 92 0.51 1.72 -5.76
C ALA A 92 0.93 1.58 -4.29
N ILE A 93 1.57 0.47 -3.91
CA ILE A 93 2.03 0.19 -2.56
C ILE A 93 3.53 -0.01 -2.57
N HIS A 94 4.22 0.58 -1.60
CA HIS A 94 5.65 0.34 -1.35
C HIS A 94 5.94 0.38 0.14
N LEU A 95 6.99 -0.32 0.55
CA LEU A 95 7.50 -0.25 1.90
C LEU A 95 8.52 0.88 2.01
N THR A 96 8.44 1.61 3.11
CA THR A 96 9.36 2.72 3.42
C THR A 96 10.47 2.26 4.35
N ASN A 97 11.42 3.15 4.65
CA ASN A 97 12.41 2.91 5.69
C ASN A 97 11.91 3.33 7.08
N ASP A 98 10.66 3.82 7.20
CA ASP A 98 10.05 4.16 8.48
C ASP A 98 9.64 2.90 9.23
N TYR A 99 10.39 2.58 10.28
CA TYR A 99 10.16 1.43 11.15
C TYR A 99 9.57 1.81 12.52
N HIS A 100 9.25 3.07 12.73
CA HIS A 100 8.75 3.57 14.02
C HIS A 100 7.34 3.05 14.29
N THR A 101 7.25 1.99 15.08
CA THR A 101 5.99 1.36 15.49
C THR A 101 5.71 1.48 16.99
N ALA A 102 6.60 2.14 17.73
CA ALA A 102 6.41 2.37 19.14
C ALA A 102 5.28 3.38 19.39
N HIS A 103 4.33 3.03 20.24
CA HIS A 103 3.17 3.84 20.60
C HIS A 103 2.71 3.48 22.02
N LEU A 104 1.88 4.31 22.62
CA LEU A 104 1.27 4.02 23.91
C LEU A 104 0.19 2.92 23.76
N GLU A 105 -0.04 2.13 24.80
CA GLU A 105 -1.03 1.05 24.76
C GLU A 105 -2.44 1.57 24.44
N GLU A 106 -2.81 2.73 24.91
CA GLU A 106 -4.08 3.39 24.64
C GLU A 106 -4.29 3.73 23.16
N ASP A 107 -3.20 3.92 22.38
CA ASP A 107 -3.23 4.24 20.94
C ASP A 107 -3.21 3.01 20.04
N LYS A 108 -3.11 1.81 20.59
CA LYS A 108 -2.92 0.57 19.81
C LYS A 108 -3.97 0.30 18.73
N TYR A 109 -5.22 0.73 18.95
CA TYR A 109 -6.30 0.57 17.97
C TYR A 109 -6.39 1.73 16.97
N ASN A 110 -5.74 2.87 17.27
CA ASN A 110 -5.71 4.05 16.42
C ASN A 110 -4.49 4.07 15.50
N TYR A 111 -3.57 3.10 15.63
CA TYR A 111 -2.35 3.03 14.85
C TYR A 111 -2.59 2.51 13.42
N THR A 112 -3.39 3.28 12.70
CA THR A 112 -3.83 2.97 11.33
C THR A 112 -3.51 4.13 10.40
N GLU A 113 -3.21 3.81 9.13
CA GLU A 113 -3.19 4.78 8.05
C GLU A 113 -4.33 4.51 7.09
N LYS A 114 -5.03 5.57 6.69
CA LYS A 114 -6.16 5.51 5.77
C LYS A 114 -5.90 6.42 4.58
N THR A 115 -6.13 5.89 3.38
CA THR A 115 -6.11 6.67 2.13
C THR A 115 -7.33 6.32 1.29
N SER A 116 -7.85 7.29 0.52
CA SER A 116 -9.09 7.09 -0.26
C SER A 116 -8.82 7.16 -1.75
N VAL A 117 -9.26 6.13 -2.46
CA VAL A 117 -9.25 6.05 -3.93
C VAL A 117 -10.61 6.51 -4.44
N ARG A 118 -10.68 7.65 -5.11
CA ARG A 118 -11.94 8.26 -5.55
C ARG A 118 -12.49 7.64 -6.82
N LYS A 119 -13.82 7.47 -6.89
CA LYS A 119 -14.53 7.12 -8.12
C LYS A 119 -14.60 8.35 -9.03
N GLN A 120 -14.52 8.11 -10.33
CA GLN A 120 -14.69 9.11 -11.38
C GLN A 120 -15.83 8.70 -12.30
N PRO A 121 -16.54 9.63 -12.94
CA PRO A 121 -17.57 9.26 -13.91
C PRO A 121 -16.94 8.65 -15.15
N CYS A 122 -17.53 7.57 -15.64
CA CYS A 122 -17.18 6.98 -16.94
C CYS A 122 -17.41 8.00 -18.06
N ILE A 123 -16.44 8.22 -18.93
CA ILE A 123 -16.53 9.21 -20.03
C ILE A 123 -17.64 8.90 -21.04
N CYS A 124 -18.13 7.65 -21.10
CA CYS A 124 -19.17 7.23 -22.05
C CYS A 124 -20.58 7.24 -21.46
N CYS A 125 -20.76 6.73 -20.24
CA CYS A 125 -22.08 6.50 -19.65
C CYS A 125 -22.30 7.21 -18.30
N GLY A 126 -21.28 7.90 -17.76
CA GLY A 126 -21.38 8.62 -16.49
C GLY A 126 -21.37 7.72 -15.24
N GLU A 127 -21.33 6.39 -15.37
CA GLU A 127 -21.30 5.49 -14.22
C GLU A 127 -20.06 5.75 -13.35
N PRO A 128 -20.18 5.83 -12.02
CA PRO A 128 -19.02 6.04 -11.14
C PRO A 128 -18.11 4.83 -11.10
N ILE A 129 -16.87 5.01 -11.52
CA ILE A 129 -15.85 3.96 -11.61
C ILE A 129 -14.54 4.39 -10.96
N ILE A 130 -13.73 3.43 -10.57
CA ILE A 130 -12.31 3.66 -10.30
C ILE A 130 -11.55 3.50 -11.62
N SER A 131 -10.82 4.55 -12.01
CA SER A 131 -10.06 4.55 -13.27
C SER A 131 -8.92 3.54 -13.21
N LEU A 132 -8.64 2.90 -14.34
CA LEU A 132 -7.41 2.12 -14.48
C LEU A 132 -6.25 3.06 -14.78
N THR A 133 -5.04 2.68 -14.35
CA THR A 133 -3.84 3.41 -14.77
C THR A 133 -3.54 3.15 -16.25
N PRO A 134 -3.05 4.15 -17.00
CA PRO A 134 -2.67 3.95 -18.41
C PRO A 134 -1.71 2.77 -18.61
N THR A 135 -0.73 2.62 -17.73
CA THR A 135 0.25 1.52 -17.75
C THR A 135 -0.40 0.15 -17.59
N LEU A 136 -1.48 0.04 -16.80
CA LEU A 136 -2.21 -1.22 -16.67
C LEU A 136 -3.05 -1.50 -17.92
N VAL A 137 -3.66 -0.47 -18.50
CA VAL A 137 -4.41 -0.58 -19.76
C VAL A 137 -3.50 -1.04 -20.90
N GLU A 138 -2.31 -0.45 -21.03
CA GLU A 138 -1.29 -0.89 -22.01
C GLU A 138 -0.89 -2.36 -21.83
N LYS A 139 -0.73 -2.81 -20.60
CA LYS A 139 -0.41 -4.22 -20.31
C LYS A 139 -1.53 -5.20 -20.67
N ILE A 140 -2.79 -4.79 -20.53
CA ILE A 140 -3.96 -5.64 -20.77
C ILE A 140 -4.37 -5.63 -22.23
N TYR A 141 -4.36 -4.46 -22.88
CA TYR A 141 -4.93 -4.24 -24.21
C TYR A 141 -3.88 -3.93 -25.29
N GLY A 142 -2.60 -3.86 -24.94
CA GLY A 142 -1.54 -3.44 -25.85
C GLY A 142 -1.42 -1.93 -25.98
N LYS A 143 -0.50 -1.49 -26.85
CA LYS A 143 -0.25 -0.07 -27.12
C LYS A 143 -1.12 0.50 -28.24
N GLU A 144 -1.93 -0.32 -28.88
CA GLU A 144 -2.81 0.09 -29.97
C GLU A 144 -4.14 0.62 -29.41
N GLY A 145 -4.49 1.85 -29.79
CA GLY A 145 -5.70 2.52 -29.37
C GLY A 145 -5.50 3.69 -28.42
N ASP A 146 -6.55 4.42 -28.10
CA ASP A 146 -6.49 5.55 -27.17
C ASP A 146 -6.52 5.04 -25.72
N VAL A 147 -5.36 4.63 -25.25
CA VAL A 147 -5.14 4.06 -23.90
C VAL A 147 -5.66 4.99 -22.80
N LYS A 148 -5.58 6.31 -23.00
CA LYS A 148 -6.03 7.30 -22.00
C LYS A 148 -7.56 7.26 -21.85
N ASP A 149 -8.29 7.13 -22.95
CA ASP A 149 -9.75 7.08 -22.90
C ASP A 149 -10.24 5.73 -22.37
N LEU A 150 -9.62 4.63 -22.79
CA LEU A 150 -9.92 3.30 -22.24
C LEU A 150 -9.74 3.24 -20.71
N SER A 151 -8.77 3.96 -20.16
CA SER A 151 -8.53 4.00 -18.71
C SER A 151 -9.69 4.62 -17.91
N LYS A 152 -10.43 5.55 -18.51
CA LYS A 152 -11.55 6.28 -17.91
C LYS A 152 -12.93 5.71 -18.28
N MET A 153 -12.98 4.58 -18.96
CA MET A 153 -14.25 3.91 -19.30
C MET A 153 -14.57 2.80 -18.31
N CYS A 154 -15.87 2.59 -18.02
CA CYS A 154 -16.33 1.42 -17.29
C CYS A 154 -16.10 0.14 -18.12
N GLN A 155 -16.14 -1.01 -17.48
CA GLN A 155 -15.88 -2.29 -18.14
C GLN A 155 -16.79 -2.53 -19.36
N LYS A 156 -18.08 -2.18 -19.25
CA LYS A 156 -19.06 -2.34 -20.34
C LYS A 156 -18.73 -1.46 -21.55
N CYS A 157 -18.42 -0.18 -21.29
CA CYS A 157 -18.08 0.76 -22.36
C CYS A 157 -16.75 0.42 -23.01
N ARG A 158 -15.75 0.01 -22.22
CA ARG A 158 -14.45 -0.44 -22.72
C ARG A 158 -14.56 -1.65 -23.64
N ARG A 159 -15.34 -2.67 -23.25
CA ARG A 159 -15.60 -3.81 -24.14
C ARG A 159 -16.22 -3.38 -25.47
N LYS A 160 -17.22 -2.47 -25.45
CA LYS A 160 -17.86 -1.97 -26.66
C LYS A 160 -16.89 -1.20 -27.56
N ALA A 161 -16.01 -0.35 -26.98
CA ALA A 161 -15.01 0.38 -27.75
C ALA A 161 -14.01 -0.59 -28.43
N ILE A 162 -13.46 -1.53 -27.69
CA ILE A 162 -12.51 -2.51 -28.22
C ILE A 162 -13.12 -3.36 -29.35
N TRP A 163 -14.39 -3.76 -29.23
CA TRP A 163 -15.10 -4.50 -30.27
C TRP A 163 -15.34 -3.67 -31.54
N LYS A 164 -15.63 -2.36 -31.42
CA LYS A 164 -15.83 -1.47 -32.57
C LYS A 164 -14.53 -1.20 -33.31
N ASP A 165 -13.43 -1.02 -32.59
CA ASP A 165 -12.13 -0.63 -33.17
C ASP A 165 -11.32 -1.84 -33.68
N GLY A 166 -11.85 -3.06 -33.54
CA GLY A 166 -11.24 -4.28 -34.11
C GLY A 166 -9.89 -4.67 -33.52
N VAL A 167 -9.61 -4.27 -32.29
CA VAL A 167 -8.32 -4.51 -31.59
C VAL A 167 -8.02 -6.01 -31.39
N PHE A 168 -9.03 -6.89 -31.51
CA PHE A 168 -8.85 -8.33 -31.58
C PHE A 168 -8.98 -8.87 -33.01
N LYS A 169 -8.24 -8.30 -33.97
CA LYS A 169 -7.97 -9.00 -35.22
C LYS A 169 -6.80 -9.94 -34.97
N SER A 170 -7.15 -11.22 -34.82
CA SER A 170 -6.23 -12.37 -34.78
C SER A 170 -5.19 -12.35 -35.90
#